data_5213f47f42a5e6c92be51e63ecc0d5d7
#
_entry.id   5213f47f42a5e6c92be51e63ecc0d5d7
#
_cell.length_a   1.000
_cell.length_b   1.000
_cell.length_c   1.000
_cell.angle_alpha   90.00
_cell.angle_beta   90.00
_cell.angle_gamma   90.00
#
_symmetry.space_group_name_H-M   'P 1'
#
loop_
_entity.id
_entity.type
_entity.pdbx_description
1 polymer ?
#
loop_
_entity_poly.entity_id
_entity_poly.type
_entity_poly.pdbx_seq_one_letter_code
_entity_poly.pdbx_strand_id
1 'polypeptide(L)'
;RIKSKNPNQLVQLPLLFYIGSLISAVLAMKTKEIAFTLPVVIFLYEIMFFEGKFKKRLLYTTPLFLTMLIIPLSLLEVDKINADLIGNISESTRVGTNIPRWDYLLTQFVVIVTYLRLIFFPINQILDYDFPIYNTFLIPDVFLSFLLLFSIFGLGIYMFSQSRTHNNNYRIISFGIFWFFITLSVESSF
;
A
#
# COMPACT_ATOMS: atom_id res chain seq x y z
N ARG A 1 -13.17 44.46 14.17
CA ARG A 1 -12.01 44.74 13.27
C ARG A 1 -11.26 43.44 13.01
N ILE A 2 -11.59 42.76 11.90
CA ILE A 2 -10.85 41.58 11.41
C ILE A 2 -9.55 42.14 10.86
N LYS A 3 -8.41 41.85 11.53
CA LYS A 3 -7.09 42.19 11.04
C LYS A 3 -6.94 41.50 9.65
N SER A 4 -6.76 42.28 8.60
CA SER A 4 -6.41 41.82 7.27
C SER A 4 -5.16 40.95 7.39
N LYS A 5 -5.31 39.63 7.26
CA LYS A 5 -4.18 38.71 7.14
C LYS A 5 -3.41 39.07 5.87
N ASN A 6 -2.12 39.30 5.99
CA ASN A 6 -1.23 39.58 4.88
C ASN A 6 -1.41 38.52 3.78
N PRO A 7 -1.71 38.88 2.52
CA PRO A 7 -1.95 37.90 1.45
C PRO A 7 -0.79 36.93 1.25
N ASN A 8 0.44 37.34 1.56
CA ASN A 8 1.61 36.47 1.53
C ASN A 8 1.60 35.36 2.58
N GLN A 9 0.96 35.55 3.74
CA GLN A 9 0.85 34.50 4.76
C GLN A 9 -0.17 33.43 4.37
N LEU A 10 -1.19 33.77 3.59
CA LEU A 10 -2.22 32.81 3.13
C LEU A 10 -1.69 31.82 2.06
N VAL A 11 -0.64 32.20 1.33
CA VAL A 11 0.01 31.35 0.31
C VAL A 11 1.17 30.54 0.91
N GLN A 12 1.87 31.09 1.89
CA GLN A 12 3.04 30.44 2.49
C GLN A 12 2.68 29.21 3.34
N LEU A 13 1.56 29.24 4.05
CA LEU A 13 1.15 28.15 4.94
C LEU A 13 0.87 26.84 4.20
N PRO A 14 0.05 26.80 3.13
CA PRO A 14 -0.17 25.56 2.37
C PRO A 14 1.11 25.07 1.68
N LEU A 15 1.98 25.95 1.22
CA LEU A 15 3.27 25.57 0.64
C LEU A 15 4.19 24.90 1.67
N LEU A 16 4.24 25.43 2.89
CA LEU A 16 5.02 24.85 3.99
C LEU A 16 4.54 23.44 4.34
N PHE A 17 3.22 23.24 4.45
CA PHE A 17 2.65 21.91 4.69
C PHE A 17 2.92 20.94 3.53
N TYR A 18 2.88 21.41 2.30
CA TYR A 18 3.18 20.59 1.14
C TYR A 18 4.65 20.14 1.13
N ILE A 19 5.59 21.05 1.39
CA ILE A 19 7.02 20.71 1.52
C ILE A 19 7.23 19.74 2.70
N GLY A 20 6.60 20.00 3.84
CA GLY A 20 6.65 19.11 5.00
C GLY A 20 6.14 17.70 4.69
N SER A 21 5.07 17.58 3.88
CA SER A 21 4.54 16.28 3.46
C SER A 21 5.51 15.52 2.54
N LEU A 22 6.20 16.22 1.64
CA LEU A 22 7.23 15.62 0.78
C LEU A 22 8.42 15.12 1.59
N ILE A 23 8.91 15.92 2.54
CA ILE A 23 10.00 15.52 3.43
C ILE A 23 9.59 14.29 4.24
N SER A 24 8.38 14.29 4.81
CA SER A 24 7.85 13.15 5.56
C SER A 24 7.74 11.89 4.69
N ALA A 25 7.31 12.02 3.43
CA ALA A 25 7.25 10.91 2.49
C ALA A 25 8.65 10.33 2.20
N VAL A 26 9.64 11.18 1.96
CA VAL A 26 11.04 10.77 1.75
C VAL A 26 11.60 10.03 2.98
N LEU A 27 11.34 10.53 4.18
CA LEU A 27 11.77 9.88 5.43
C LEU A 27 11.06 8.54 5.63
N ALA A 28 9.76 8.46 5.31
CA ALA A 28 8.99 7.21 5.39
C ALA A 28 9.54 6.15 4.43
N MET A 29 9.90 6.52 3.18
CA MET A 29 10.52 5.60 2.21
C MET A 29 11.85 5.03 2.70
N LYS A 30 12.59 5.77 3.53
CA LYS A 30 13.85 5.32 4.12
C LYS A 30 13.68 4.48 5.39
N THR A 31 12.48 4.48 5.98
CA THR A 31 12.21 3.73 7.21
C THR A 31 11.63 2.35 6.94
N LYS A 32 10.68 2.23 6.01
CA LYS A 32 10.03 0.95 5.71
C LYS A 32 9.51 0.92 4.28
N GLU A 33 9.71 -0.21 3.61
CA GLU A 33 9.33 -0.42 2.20
C GLU A 33 7.83 -0.26 1.93
N ILE A 34 6.97 -0.57 2.91
CA ILE A 34 5.52 -0.37 2.80
C ILE A 34 5.13 1.10 2.52
N ALA A 35 6.01 2.05 2.85
CA ALA A 35 5.80 3.45 2.52
C ALA A 35 5.71 3.71 1.01
N PHE A 36 6.16 2.77 0.16
CA PHE A 36 5.97 2.80 -1.28
C PHE A 36 4.50 2.97 -1.69
N THR A 37 3.57 2.48 -0.89
CA THR A 37 2.12 2.62 -1.14
C THR A 37 1.59 4.03 -0.87
N LEU A 38 2.30 4.86 -0.08
CA LEU A 38 1.82 6.16 0.39
C LEU A 38 1.39 7.11 -0.74
N PRO A 39 2.18 7.34 -1.81
CA PRO A 39 1.76 8.19 -2.93
C PRO A 39 0.51 7.68 -3.64
N VAL A 40 0.38 6.36 -3.77
CA VAL A 40 -0.79 5.73 -4.42
C VAL A 40 -2.04 5.93 -3.57
N VAL A 41 -1.94 5.76 -2.25
CA VAL A 41 -3.05 5.98 -1.31
C VAL A 41 -3.46 7.45 -1.27
N ILE A 42 -2.50 8.39 -1.25
CA ILE A 42 -2.79 9.82 -1.29
C ILE A 42 -3.51 10.19 -2.61
N PHE A 43 -3.06 9.64 -3.73
CA PHE A 43 -3.70 9.88 -5.02
C PHE A 43 -5.12 9.28 -5.08
N LEU A 44 -5.31 8.08 -4.53
CA LEU A 44 -6.63 7.46 -4.38
C LEU A 44 -7.55 8.36 -3.53
N TYR A 45 -7.05 8.85 -2.40
CA TYR A 45 -7.79 9.76 -1.53
C TYR A 45 -8.20 11.04 -2.27
N GLU A 46 -7.27 11.64 -3.02
CA GLU A 46 -7.51 12.83 -3.83
C GLU A 46 -8.61 12.60 -4.88
N ILE A 47 -8.56 11.45 -5.58
CA ILE A 47 -9.58 11.11 -6.59
C ILE A 47 -10.95 10.88 -5.95
N MET A 48 -10.97 10.22 -4.80
CA MET A 48 -12.23 9.81 -4.18
C MET A 48 -12.93 10.94 -3.44
N PHE A 49 -12.21 11.84 -2.78
CA PHE A 49 -12.81 12.80 -1.86
C PHE A 49 -12.83 14.24 -2.37
N PHE A 50 -12.00 14.59 -3.34
CA PHE A 50 -11.97 15.96 -3.86
C PHE A 50 -12.53 16.05 -5.28
N GLU A 51 -13.07 17.19 -5.63
CA GLU A 51 -13.54 17.52 -6.97
C GLU A 51 -12.48 18.37 -7.69
N GLY A 52 -12.26 18.15 -9.00
CA GLY A 52 -11.33 18.93 -9.79
C GLY A 52 -10.87 18.23 -11.05
N LYS A 53 -10.12 18.95 -11.87
CA LYS A 53 -9.57 18.42 -13.14
C LYS A 53 -8.47 17.39 -12.85
N PHE A 54 -8.61 16.19 -13.39
CA PHE A 54 -7.67 15.06 -13.19
C PHE A 54 -6.21 15.46 -13.47
N LYS A 55 -5.95 16.20 -14.55
CA LYS A 55 -4.59 16.68 -14.90
C LYS A 55 -3.95 17.53 -13.79
N LYS A 56 -4.74 18.40 -13.13
CA LYS A 56 -4.25 19.25 -12.06
C LYS A 56 -3.90 18.44 -10.82
N ARG A 57 -4.70 17.44 -10.46
CA ARG A 57 -4.45 16.52 -9.35
C ARG A 57 -3.18 15.72 -9.59
N LEU A 58 -3.05 15.15 -10.79
CA LEU A 58 -1.86 14.40 -11.16
C LEU A 58 -0.60 15.27 -11.04
N LEU A 59 -0.65 16.52 -11.47
CA LEU A 59 0.48 17.45 -11.37
C LEU A 59 0.90 17.69 -9.91
N TYR A 60 -0.05 17.86 -8.99
CA TYR A 60 0.28 18.07 -7.57
C TYR A 60 0.76 16.80 -6.86
N THR A 61 0.33 15.63 -7.29
CA THR A 61 0.78 14.36 -6.71
C THR A 61 2.06 13.82 -7.37
N THR A 62 2.46 14.33 -8.55
CA THR A 62 3.69 13.91 -9.25
C THR A 62 4.93 13.94 -8.36
N PRO A 63 5.22 15.00 -7.56
CA PRO A 63 6.39 14.99 -6.69
C PRO A 63 6.36 13.88 -5.63
N LEU A 64 5.17 13.51 -5.13
CA LEU A 64 5.02 12.36 -4.24
C LEU A 64 5.29 11.04 -4.96
N PHE A 65 4.85 10.88 -6.21
CA PHE A 65 5.18 9.70 -7.00
C PHE A 65 6.68 9.57 -7.28
N LEU A 66 7.39 10.70 -7.42
CA LEU A 66 8.86 10.68 -7.58
C LEU A 66 9.56 10.14 -6.33
N THR A 67 8.99 10.29 -5.13
CA THR A 67 9.58 9.69 -3.91
C THR A 67 9.57 8.16 -3.96
N MET A 68 8.69 7.51 -4.73
CA MET A 68 8.69 6.05 -4.90
C MET A 68 9.99 5.53 -5.53
N LEU A 69 10.70 6.35 -6.29
CA LEU A 69 11.99 5.96 -6.88
C LEU A 69 13.09 5.78 -5.84
N ILE A 70 12.93 6.30 -4.63
CA ILE A 70 13.95 6.20 -3.56
C ILE A 70 14.20 4.74 -3.20
N ILE A 71 13.16 3.91 -3.09
CA ILE A 71 13.29 2.50 -2.70
C ILE A 71 14.06 1.71 -3.75
N PRO A 72 13.67 1.64 -5.05
CA PRO A 72 14.42 0.90 -6.02
C PRO A 72 15.84 1.44 -6.24
N LEU A 73 16.07 2.77 -6.13
CA LEU A 73 17.40 3.34 -6.24
C LEU A 73 18.29 2.94 -5.06
N SER A 74 17.75 2.91 -3.84
CA SER A 74 18.49 2.48 -2.66
C SER A 74 18.88 1.00 -2.74
N LEU A 75 18.03 0.15 -3.30
CA LEU A 75 18.32 -1.26 -3.53
C LEU A 75 19.46 -1.44 -4.56
N LEU A 76 19.47 -0.66 -5.64
CA LEU A 76 20.53 -0.69 -6.65
C LEU A 76 21.88 -0.21 -6.09
N GLU A 77 21.90 0.74 -5.17
CA GLU A 77 23.13 1.17 -4.49
C GLU A 77 23.65 0.10 -3.54
N VAL A 78 22.79 -0.57 -2.81
CA VAL A 78 23.15 -1.67 -1.91
C VAL A 78 23.75 -2.83 -2.70
N ASP A 79 23.19 -3.21 -3.85
CA ASP A 79 23.73 -4.29 -4.71
C ASP A 79 25.14 -3.96 -5.23
N LYS A 80 25.43 -2.71 -5.54
CA LYS A 80 26.77 -2.28 -5.96
C LYS A 80 27.81 -2.31 -4.86
N ILE A 81 27.43 -1.96 -3.63
CA ILE A 81 28.33 -1.97 -2.46
C ILE A 81 28.53 -3.40 -1.95
N ASN A 82 27.52 -4.26 -2.10
CA ASN A 82 27.52 -5.62 -1.56
C ASN A 82 28.16 -6.66 -2.49
N ALA A 83 28.41 -6.33 -3.75
CA ALA A 83 29.03 -7.27 -4.69
C ALA A 83 30.40 -7.77 -4.24
N ASP A 84 31.13 -7.01 -3.42
CA ASP A 84 32.48 -7.39 -2.95
C ASP A 84 32.56 -7.84 -1.48
N LEU A 85 31.60 -7.44 -0.60
CA LEU A 85 31.72 -7.70 0.83
C LEU A 85 30.56 -8.48 1.48
N ILE A 86 29.40 -8.56 0.86
CA ILE A 86 28.18 -9.10 1.48
C ILE A 86 27.58 -10.29 0.70
N GLY A 87 28.23 -10.76 -0.36
CA GLY A 87 27.81 -11.97 -1.04
C GLY A 87 27.59 -13.16 -0.08
N ASN A 88 28.38 -13.24 0.98
CA ASN A 88 28.30 -14.31 1.98
C ASN A 88 27.33 -13.99 3.15
N ILE A 89 26.99 -12.72 3.38
CA ILE A 89 26.07 -12.34 4.47
C ILE A 89 24.62 -12.23 3.99
N SER A 90 24.43 -11.86 2.71
CA SER A 90 23.09 -11.84 2.11
C SER A 90 22.51 -13.23 1.87
N GLU A 91 23.37 -14.26 1.67
CA GLU A 91 22.92 -15.66 1.65
C GLU A 91 22.49 -16.16 3.04
N SER A 92 23.10 -15.66 4.11
CA SER A 92 22.74 -16.09 5.46
C SER A 92 21.62 -15.24 6.10
N THR A 93 21.31 -14.05 5.58
CA THR A 93 20.23 -13.18 6.09
C THR A 93 18.99 -13.20 5.20
N ARG A 94 19.12 -13.56 3.93
CA ARG A 94 18.00 -14.14 3.20
C ARG A 94 17.81 -15.52 3.84
N VAL A 95 16.82 -15.64 4.68
CA VAL A 95 16.14 -16.90 4.89
C VAL A 95 15.63 -17.26 3.50
N GLY A 96 16.48 -17.95 2.74
CA GLY A 96 16.24 -18.31 1.36
C GLY A 96 15.17 -19.38 1.32
N THR A 97 13.95 -18.96 1.44
CA THR A 97 12.84 -19.74 0.95
C THR A 97 12.96 -19.66 -0.56
N ASN A 98 13.55 -20.70 -1.18
CA ASN A 98 13.50 -20.92 -2.62
C ASN A 98 12.06 -21.18 -3.09
N ILE A 99 11.10 -20.39 -2.58
CA ILE A 99 9.69 -20.51 -2.93
C ILE A 99 9.50 -19.77 -4.25
N PRO A 100 8.99 -20.42 -5.29
CA PRO A 100 8.61 -19.76 -6.52
C PRO A 100 7.62 -18.61 -6.23
N ARG A 101 7.75 -17.51 -6.92
CA ARG A 101 6.87 -16.34 -6.72
C ARG A 101 5.38 -16.67 -6.86
N TRP A 102 5.05 -17.63 -7.72
CA TRP A 102 3.69 -18.09 -7.91
C TRP A 102 3.16 -18.82 -6.67
N ASP A 103 3.93 -19.73 -6.11
CA ASP A 103 3.54 -20.48 -4.91
C ASP A 103 3.41 -19.54 -3.69
N TYR A 104 4.30 -18.55 -3.60
CA TYR A 104 4.19 -17.50 -2.60
C TYR A 104 2.87 -16.73 -2.74
N LEU A 105 2.52 -16.27 -3.94
CA LEU A 105 1.27 -15.54 -4.18
C LEU A 105 0.04 -16.38 -3.82
N LEU A 106 0.01 -17.66 -4.19
CA LEU A 106 -1.08 -18.57 -3.84
C LEU A 106 -1.24 -18.73 -2.33
N THR A 107 -0.12 -18.87 -1.64
CA THR A 107 -0.09 -18.97 -0.16
C THR A 107 -0.60 -17.67 0.48
N GLN A 108 -0.24 -16.50 -0.07
CA GLN A 108 -0.68 -15.21 0.45
C GLN A 108 -2.20 -15.03 0.45
N PHE A 109 -2.96 -15.61 -0.48
CA PHE A 109 -4.42 -15.55 -0.44
C PHE A 109 -4.97 -16.18 0.85
N VAL A 110 -4.44 -17.32 1.26
CA VAL A 110 -4.87 -18.02 2.49
C VAL A 110 -4.40 -17.24 3.73
N VAL A 111 -3.18 -16.74 3.71
CA VAL A 111 -2.61 -15.93 4.80
C VAL A 111 -3.47 -14.68 5.06
N ILE A 112 -3.79 -13.91 4.02
CA ILE A 112 -4.59 -12.69 4.13
C ILE A 112 -5.99 -13.00 4.70
N VAL A 113 -6.64 -14.06 4.23
CA VAL A 113 -7.96 -14.47 4.75
C VAL A 113 -7.86 -14.90 6.20
N THR A 114 -6.79 -15.59 6.59
CA THR A 114 -6.55 -15.96 7.98
C THR A 114 -6.41 -14.73 8.87
N TYR A 115 -5.64 -13.74 8.47
CA TYR A 115 -5.52 -12.49 9.21
C TYR A 115 -6.83 -11.70 9.25
N LEU A 116 -7.60 -11.67 8.17
CA LEU A 116 -8.95 -11.08 8.19
C LEU A 116 -9.84 -11.78 9.22
N ARG A 117 -9.83 -13.12 9.26
CA ARG A 117 -10.56 -13.88 10.28
C ARG A 117 -10.13 -13.48 11.68
N LEU A 118 -8.84 -13.34 11.93
CA LEU A 118 -8.30 -13.00 13.25
C LEU A 118 -8.68 -11.58 13.72
N ILE A 119 -8.91 -10.65 12.82
CA ILE A 119 -9.42 -9.30 13.14
C ILE A 119 -10.84 -9.40 13.73
N PHE A 120 -11.69 -10.26 13.17
CA PHE A 120 -13.09 -10.40 13.62
C PHE A 120 -13.25 -11.46 14.72
N PHE A 121 -12.45 -12.52 14.66
CA PHE A 121 -12.48 -13.66 15.58
C PHE A 121 -11.06 -13.99 16.04
N PRO A 122 -10.55 -13.33 17.09
CA PRO A 122 -9.19 -13.53 17.60
C PRO A 122 -9.08 -14.81 18.44
N ILE A 123 -9.37 -15.96 17.82
CA ILE A 123 -9.31 -17.28 18.45
C ILE A 123 -8.12 -18.04 17.91
N ASN A 124 -7.40 -18.77 18.78
CA ASN A 124 -6.21 -19.56 18.43
C ASN A 124 -5.10 -18.71 17.79
N GLN A 125 -4.81 -17.57 18.41
CA GLN A 125 -3.69 -16.74 18.01
C GLN A 125 -2.38 -17.42 18.37
N ILE A 126 -1.48 -17.52 17.38
CA ILE A 126 -0.12 -18.04 17.53
C ILE A 126 0.83 -16.92 17.14
N LEU A 127 1.98 -16.83 17.79
CA LEU A 127 2.95 -15.76 17.55
C LEU A 127 3.54 -15.84 16.14
N ASP A 128 3.73 -17.07 15.64
CA ASP A 128 4.25 -17.35 14.31
C ASP A 128 3.41 -18.46 13.67
N TYR A 129 2.86 -18.18 12.48
CA TYR A 129 2.03 -19.11 11.72
C TYR A 129 2.88 -19.78 10.65
N ASP A 130 3.09 -21.09 10.79
CA ASP A 130 3.71 -21.90 9.76
C ASP A 130 2.64 -22.32 8.73
N PHE A 131 2.58 -21.58 7.61
CA PHE A 131 1.63 -21.88 6.54
C PHE A 131 2.22 -22.88 5.55
N PRO A 132 1.46 -23.92 5.15
CA PRO A 132 1.88 -24.80 4.07
C PRO A 132 2.01 -24.00 2.76
N ILE A 133 3.05 -24.31 1.97
CA ILE A 133 3.26 -23.69 0.66
C ILE A 133 2.29 -24.33 -0.33
N TYR A 134 1.46 -23.48 -0.93
CA TYR A 134 0.49 -23.91 -1.93
C TYR A 134 1.06 -23.70 -3.34
N ASN A 135 1.12 -24.77 -4.14
CA ASN A 135 1.65 -24.78 -5.50
C ASN A 135 0.57 -24.87 -6.59
N THR A 136 -0.69 -25.05 -6.18
CA THR A 136 -1.81 -25.23 -7.11
C THR A 136 -2.99 -24.33 -6.73
N PHE A 137 -3.50 -23.58 -7.70
CA PHE A 137 -4.64 -22.66 -7.51
C PHE A 137 -5.96 -23.39 -7.18
N LEU A 138 -6.13 -24.63 -7.67
CA LEU A 138 -7.38 -25.39 -7.51
C LEU A 138 -7.54 -26.03 -6.12
N ILE A 139 -6.59 -25.87 -5.22
CA ILE A 139 -6.75 -26.29 -3.83
C ILE A 139 -7.90 -25.48 -3.21
N PRO A 140 -8.89 -26.13 -2.55
CA PRO A 140 -10.08 -25.46 -2.03
C PRO A 140 -9.78 -24.24 -1.17
N ASP A 141 -8.75 -24.31 -0.30
CA ASP A 141 -8.36 -23.21 0.59
C ASP A 141 -7.89 -22.00 -0.19
N VAL A 142 -7.08 -22.20 -1.24
CA VAL A 142 -6.56 -21.13 -2.11
C VAL A 142 -7.70 -20.53 -2.93
N PHE A 143 -8.49 -21.38 -3.58
CA PHE A 143 -9.58 -20.96 -4.46
C PHE A 143 -10.65 -20.17 -3.70
N LEU A 144 -11.09 -20.66 -2.54
CA LEU A 144 -12.08 -19.99 -1.70
C LEU A 144 -11.55 -18.67 -1.14
N SER A 145 -10.27 -18.64 -0.73
CA SER A 145 -9.62 -17.42 -0.26
C SER A 145 -9.53 -16.38 -1.37
N PHE A 146 -9.13 -16.77 -2.56
CA PHE A 146 -9.12 -15.88 -3.72
C PHE A 146 -10.52 -15.35 -4.04
N LEU A 147 -11.55 -16.20 -4.06
CA LEU A 147 -12.93 -15.82 -4.35
C LEU A 147 -13.46 -14.82 -3.30
N LEU A 148 -13.14 -15.02 -2.02
CA LEU A 148 -13.50 -14.11 -0.95
C LEU A 148 -12.85 -12.73 -1.14
N LEU A 149 -11.54 -12.70 -1.36
CA LEU A 149 -10.79 -11.44 -1.57
C LEU A 149 -11.27 -10.72 -2.82
N PHE A 150 -11.51 -11.45 -3.91
CA PHE A 150 -12.06 -10.90 -5.14
C PHE A 150 -13.46 -10.31 -4.94
N SER A 151 -14.31 -10.97 -4.12
CA SER A 151 -15.64 -10.48 -3.78
C SER A 151 -15.57 -9.19 -2.94
N ILE A 152 -14.65 -9.10 -1.98
CA ILE A 152 -14.42 -7.89 -1.19
C ILE A 152 -13.94 -6.74 -2.10
N PHE A 153 -13.02 -7.01 -3.03
CA PHE A 153 -12.57 -6.01 -4.00
C PHE A 153 -13.70 -5.54 -4.93
N GLY A 154 -14.50 -6.49 -5.43
CA GLY A 154 -15.69 -6.19 -6.23
C GLY A 154 -16.72 -5.36 -5.48
N LEU A 155 -16.92 -5.65 -4.18
CA LEU A 155 -17.77 -4.84 -3.31
C LEU A 155 -17.23 -3.40 -3.19
N GLY A 156 -15.92 -3.22 -3.09
CA GLY A 156 -15.28 -1.89 -3.12
C GLY A 156 -15.60 -1.10 -4.39
N ILE A 157 -15.50 -1.74 -5.55
CA ILE A 157 -15.86 -1.13 -6.86
C ILE A 157 -17.35 -0.78 -6.91
N TYR A 158 -18.21 -1.69 -6.48
CA TYR A 158 -19.65 -1.47 -6.44
C TYR A 158 -20.02 -0.28 -5.54
N MET A 159 -19.49 -0.23 -4.32
CA MET A 159 -19.72 0.86 -3.39
C MET A 159 -19.18 2.20 -3.91
N PHE A 160 -18.03 2.19 -4.57
CA PHE A 160 -17.49 3.39 -5.21
C PHE A 160 -18.40 3.92 -6.33
N SER A 161 -18.94 3.03 -7.15
CA SER A 161 -19.91 3.38 -8.19
C SER A 161 -21.18 4.02 -7.59
N GLN A 162 -21.73 3.43 -6.53
CA GLN A 162 -22.91 3.92 -5.85
C GLN A 162 -22.67 5.21 -5.06
N SER A 163 -21.44 5.46 -4.61
CA SER A 163 -21.10 6.66 -3.84
C SER A 163 -21.29 7.96 -4.61
N ARG A 164 -21.29 7.89 -5.94
CA ARG A 164 -21.52 9.05 -6.82
C ARG A 164 -23.00 9.45 -6.89
N THR A 165 -23.90 8.54 -6.55
CA THR A 165 -25.34 8.70 -6.81
C THR A 165 -26.16 8.77 -5.51
N HIS A 166 -25.75 8.10 -4.44
CA HIS A 166 -26.67 7.81 -3.34
C HIS A 166 -26.18 8.14 -1.92
N ASN A 167 -24.89 7.92 -1.57
CA ASN A 167 -24.47 8.14 -0.17
C ASN A 167 -22.94 8.29 -0.05
N ASN A 168 -22.52 9.36 0.64
CA ASN A 168 -21.10 9.61 0.92
C ASN A 168 -20.44 8.52 1.80
N ASN A 169 -21.22 7.79 2.61
CA ASN A 169 -20.67 6.71 3.45
C ASN A 169 -20.07 5.59 2.64
N TYR A 170 -20.64 5.26 1.47
CA TYR A 170 -20.08 4.24 0.57
C TYR A 170 -18.69 4.60 0.05
N ARG A 171 -18.38 5.90 -0.05
CA ARG A 171 -17.07 6.39 -0.47
C ARG A 171 -15.99 6.06 0.56
N ILE A 172 -16.29 6.20 1.84
CA ILE A 172 -15.36 5.90 2.94
C ILE A 172 -15.09 4.38 3.00
N ILE A 173 -16.13 3.56 2.91
CA ILE A 173 -15.99 2.09 2.92
C ILE A 173 -15.19 1.61 1.72
N SER A 174 -15.51 2.11 0.53
CA SER A 174 -14.78 1.79 -0.69
C SER A 174 -13.30 2.19 -0.61
N PHE A 175 -13.02 3.39 -0.05
CA PHE A 175 -11.65 3.84 0.18
C PHE A 175 -10.89 2.89 1.12
N GLY A 176 -11.52 2.46 2.23
CA GLY A 176 -10.93 1.51 3.17
C GLY A 176 -10.58 0.17 2.51
N ILE A 177 -11.49 -0.34 1.64
CA ILE A 177 -11.25 -1.58 0.89
C ILE A 177 -10.05 -1.42 -0.07
N PHE A 178 -10.00 -0.35 -0.85
CA PHE A 178 -8.90 -0.13 -1.78
C PHE A 178 -7.59 0.12 -1.05
N TRP A 179 -7.60 0.88 0.03
CA TRP A 179 -6.42 1.08 0.87
C TRP A 179 -5.86 -0.24 1.39
N PHE A 180 -6.72 -1.12 1.92
CA PHE A 180 -6.33 -2.44 2.37
C PHE A 180 -5.60 -3.23 1.27
N PHE A 181 -6.15 -3.31 0.05
CA PHE A 181 -5.49 -4.02 -1.04
C PHE A 181 -4.20 -3.35 -1.51
N ILE A 182 -4.14 -2.02 -1.55
CA ILE A 182 -2.93 -1.30 -1.95
C ILE A 182 -1.80 -1.54 -0.94
N THR A 183 -2.08 -1.45 0.36
CA THR A 183 -1.06 -1.66 1.39
C THR A 183 -0.56 -3.10 1.43
N LEU A 184 -1.44 -4.07 1.28
CA LEU A 184 -1.07 -5.49 1.22
C LEU A 184 -0.32 -5.86 -0.05
N SER A 185 -0.54 -5.16 -1.17
CA SER A 185 0.11 -5.51 -2.44
C SER A 185 1.63 -5.45 -2.38
N VAL A 186 2.21 -4.56 -1.58
CA VAL A 186 3.66 -4.48 -1.39
C VAL A 186 4.16 -5.64 -0.54
N GLU A 187 3.50 -5.94 0.57
CA GLU A 187 3.91 -7.00 1.50
C GLU A 187 3.70 -8.40 0.91
N SER A 188 2.73 -8.56 0.00
CA SER A 188 2.43 -9.83 -0.67
C SER A 188 3.27 -10.09 -1.93
N SER A 189 4.10 -9.14 -2.37
CA SER A 189 4.87 -9.24 -3.62
C SER A 189 6.35 -9.57 -3.44
N PHE A 190 6.84 -9.63 -2.20
CA PHE A 190 8.25 -9.92 -1.88
C PHE A 190 8.47 -11.35 -1.45
#